data_ca1871d27f4fe92e76f210cc67c54af5
#
_entry.id   ca1871d27f4fe92e76f210cc67c54af5
#
_cell.length_a   1.000
_cell.length_b   1.000
_cell.length_c   1.000
_cell.angle_alpha   90.00
_cell.angle_beta   90.00
_cell.angle_gamma   90.00
#
_symmetry.space_group_name_H-M   'P 1'
#
loop_
_entity.id
_entity.type
_entity.pdbx_description
1 polymer ?
#
loop_
_entity_poly.entity_id
_entity_poly.type
_entity_poly.pdbx_seq_one_letter_code
_entity_poly.pdbx_strand_id
1 'polypeptide(L)'
;SENLSDPVGEVSSQFEAYHPTSTIRTNGDLIESIEEMVRAIYSKLQQNGFKTSDVHGILKSVLGEDSSLVSEVVEYVCSSIYPNLMSTTDEIDNLIEGLEGKFIPAGPSGAPTRGMPNVLPTGRNFYSVDPKSLPSPAAWEVGKNLGDSLLQKYLDDEGGYPEMVGIVVWGTSAMRTHGDDIAQILYLLGVKPVWQRESRRIEGIEVIDLKELGRPRIDVTVRISGFFRDAFPNLVNLIDQAVQMVANLDETPENNFVKKHLIEDKNKADTNESDDEQKLF
;
A
#
# COMPACT_ATOMS: atom_id res chain seq x y z
N SER A 1 -2.14 -14.70 5.46
CA SER A 1 -3.59 -14.70 5.18
C SER A 1 -4.19 -15.92 5.83
N GLU A 2 -4.90 -15.71 6.95
CA GLU A 2 -5.65 -16.77 7.61
C GLU A 2 -6.64 -17.39 6.62
N ASN A 3 -6.62 -18.71 6.50
CA ASN A 3 -7.51 -19.43 5.61
C ASN A 3 -8.95 -19.31 6.15
N LEU A 4 -9.93 -19.03 5.27
CA LEU A 4 -11.34 -18.89 5.64
C LEU A 4 -11.92 -20.14 6.33
N SER A 5 -11.35 -21.31 6.06
CA SER A 5 -11.74 -22.60 6.68
C SER A 5 -11.06 -22.88 8.01
N ASP A 6 -10.07 -22.08 8.43
CA ASP A 6 -9.40 -22.28 9.70
C ASP A 6 -10.34 -22.06 10.88
N PRO A 7 -10.20 -22.80 11.99
CA PRO A 7 -10.99 -22.55 13.18
C PRO A 7 -10.78 -21.12 13.67
N VAL A 8 -11.87 -20.45 14.03
CA VAL A 8 -11.79 -19.14 14.65
C VAL A 8 -11.05 -19.23 15.99
N GLY A 9 -10.16 -18.27 16.26
CA GLY A 9 -9.51 -18.14 17.57
C GLY A 9 -10.51 -17.73 18.67
N GLU A 10 -10.02 -17.34 19.85
CA GLU A 10 -10.89 -16.84 20.93
C GLU A 10 -11.67 -15.60 20.46
N VAL A 11 -12.98 -15.79 20.30
CA VAL A 11 -13.91 -14.68 20.04
C VAL A 11 -14.31 -14.10 21.38
N SER A 12 -14.36 -12.76 21.48
CA SER A 12 -14.77 -12.13 22.72
C SER A 12 -16.22 -12.51 23.07
N SER A 13 -16.51 -12.79 24.37
CA SER A 13 -17.85 -13.11 24.86
C SER A 13 -18.89 -12.03 24.53
N GLN A 14 -18.46 -10.80 24.29
CA GLN A 14 -19.29 -9.69 23.83
C GLN A 14 -19.80 -9.92 22.40
N PHE A 15 -18.93 -10.39 21.49
CA PHE A 15 -19.33 -10.66 20.12
C PHE A 15 -20.35 -11.81 20.04
N GLU A 16 -20.18 -12.87 20.84
CA GLU A 16 -21.14 -13.97 20.93
C GLU A 16 -22.53 -13.54 21.44
N ALA A 17 -22.58 -12.51 22.30
CA ALA A 17 -23.84 -11.98 22.83
C ALA A 17 -24.72 -11.30 21.76
N TYR A 18 -24.11 -10.81 20.65
CA TYR A 18 -24.84 -10.12 19.56
C TYR A 18 -25.31 -11.05 18.45
N HIS A 19 -24.77 -12.27 18.35
CA HIS A 19 -25.13 -13.29 17.35
C HIS A 19 -25.56 -14.61 18.00
N PRO A 20 -26.65 -14.63 18.79
CA PRO A 20 -27.05 -15.83 19.52
C PRO A 20 -27.53 -16.99 18.62
N THR A 21 -27.72 -16.77 17.32
CA THR A 21 -28.26 -17.75 16.38
C THR A 21 -27.22 -18.37 15.45
N SER A 22 -26.02 -17.83 15.34
CA SER A 22 -24.94 -18.38 14.49
C SER A 22 -23.80 -18.91 15.35
N THR A 23 -23.53 -20.21 15.25
CA THR A 23 -22.34 -20.80 15.88
C THR A 23 -21.14 -20.47 15.00
N ILE A 24 -20.35 -19.46 15.37
CA ILE A 24 -19.10 -19.09 14.69
C ILE A 24 -18.08 -20.18 14.97
N ARG A 25 -17.66 -20.92 13.94
CA ARG A 25 -16.72 -22.04 14.03
C ARG A 25 -15.44 -21.78 13.27
N THR A 26 -15.52 -20.99 12.19
CA THR A 26 -14.41 -20.73 11.28
C THR A 26 -14.20 -19.22 11.13
N ASN A 27 -13.02 -18.84 10.63
CA ASN A 27 -12.74 -17.44 10.26
C ASN A 27 -13.72 -16.93 9.18
N GLY A 28 -14.21 -17.82 8.31
CA GLY A 28 -15.27 -17.49 7.35
C GLY A 28 -16.57 -17.09 8.02
N ASP A 29 -17.04 -17.84 9.01
CA ASP A 29 -18.27 -17.53 9.77
C ASP A 29 -18.13 -16.18 10.50
N LEU A 30 -16.94 -15.90 11.05
CA LEU A 30 -16.65 -14.63 11.71
C LEU A 30 -16.73 -13.44 10.74
N ILE A 31 -16.12 -13.57 9.56
CA ILE A 31 -16.17 -12.52 8.52
C ILE A 31 -17.61 -12.28 8.08
N GLU A 32 -18.38 -13.34 7.79
CA GLU A 32 -19.78 -13.21 7.39
C GLU A 32 -20.62 -12.50 8.45
N SER A 33 -20.39 -12.83 9.72
CA SER A 33 -21.06 -12.20 10.86
C SER A 33 -20.73 -10.71 10.98
N ILE A 34 -19.46 -10.33 10.80
CA ILE A 34 -19.03 -8.92 10.77
C ILE A 34 -19.68 -8.19 9.59
N GLU A 35 -19.72 -8.79 8.40
CA GLU A 35 -20.38 -8.19 7.25
C GLU A 35 -21.88 -7.97 7.46
N GLU A 36 -22.56 -8.89 8.14
CA GLU A 36 -23.98 -8.71 8.49
C GLU A 36 -24.18 -7.53 9.43
N MET A 37 -23.32 -7.38 10.46
CA MET A 37 -23.37 -6.21 11.35
C MET A 37 -23.15 -4.90 10.59
N VAL A 38 -22.15 -4.87 9.70
CA VAL A 38 -21.89 -3.69 8.85
C VAL A 38 -23.08 -3.37 7.98
N ARG A 39 -23.70 -4.38 7.33
CA ARG A 39 -24.93 -4.19 6.53
C ARG A 39 -26.08 -3.64 7.37
N ALA A 40 -26.25 -4.12 8.61
CA ALA A 40 -27.28 -3.64 9.52
C ALA A 40 -27.06 -2.17 9.92
N ILE A 41 -25.81 -1.78 10.21
CA ILE A 41 -25.45 -0.37 10.50
C ILE A 41 -25.77 0.51 9.29
N TYR A 42 -25.30 0.14 8.08
CA TYR A 42 -25.56 0.91 6.88
C TYR A 42 -27.04 1.02 6.53
N SER A 43 -27.81 -0.05 6.71
CA SER A 43 -29.27 -0.02 6.48
C SER A 43 -29.97 0.99 7.39
N LYS A 44 -29.58 1.06 8.68
CA LYS A 44 -30.15 2.05 9.62
C LYS A 44 -29.68 3.47 9.30
N LEU A 45 -28.42 3.67 8.93
CA LEU A 45 -27.91 4.96 8.47
C LEU A 45 -28.66 5.46 7.25
N GLN A 46 -28.91 4.59 6.27
CA GLN A 46 -29.68 4.92 5.07
C GLN A 46 -31.11 5.36 5.41
N GLN A 47 -31.78 4.65 6.31
CA GLN A 47 -33.15 5.02 6.78
C GLN A 47 -33.16 6.40 7.44
N ASN A 48 -32.10 6.78 8.14
CA ASN A 48 -31.96 8.07 8.82
C ASN A 48 -31.29 9.16 7.99
N GLY A 49 -30.98 8.89 6.70
CA GLY A 49 -30.34 9.84 5.79
C GLY A 49 -28.91 10.20 6.17
N PHE A 50 -28.15 9.25 6.76
CA PHE A 50 -26.75 9.40 7.14
C PHE A 50 -26.48 10.61 8.06
N LYS A 51 -27.37 10.88 9.01
CA LYS A 51 -27.17 11.96 9.98
C LYS A 51 -26.17 11.55 11.05
N THR A 52 -25.14 12.36 11.26
CA THR A 52 -24.10 12.12 12.28
C THR A 52 -24.67 12.07 13.70
N SER A 53 -25.73 12.84 13.99
CA SER A 53 -26.40 12.84 15.30
C SER A 53 -26.92 11.48 15.73
N ASP A 54 -27.16 10.58 14.79
CA ASP A 54 -27.82 9.29 15.04
C ASP A 54 -26.85 8.13 15.15
N VAL A 55 -25.57 8.37 14.85
CA VAL A 55 -24.51 7.34 14.78
C VAL A 55 -24.41 6.54 16.08
N HIS A 56 -24.24 7.20 17.22
CA HIS A 56 -24.12 6.51 18.52
C HIS A 56 -25.34 5.65 18.85
N GLY A 57 -26.55 6.17 18.56
CA GLY A 57 -27.81 5.43 18.77
C GLY A 57 -27.92 4.20 17.90
N ILE A 58 -27.49 4.31 16.63
CA ILE A 58 -27.47 3.21 15.66
C ILE A 58 -26.45 2.16 16.08
N LEU A 59 -25.21 2.54 16.39
CA LEU A 59 -24.17 1.63 16.83
C LEU A 59 -24.58 0.87 18.09
N LYS A 60 -25.08 1.58 19.10
CA LYS A 60 -25.57 0.94 20.31
C LYS A 60 -26.71 -0.05 20.04
N SER A 61 -27.57 0.23 19.04
CA SER A 61 -28.69 -0.65 18.69
C SER A 61 -28.27 -1.89 17.89
N VAL A 62 -27.11 -1.87 17.24
CA VAL A 62 -26.60 -2.99 16.42
C VAL A 62 -25.50 -3.74 17.15
N LEU A 63 -24.55 -3.03 17.77
CA LEU A 63 -23.40 -3.61 18.47
C LEU A 63 -23.66 -3.84 19.96
N GLY A 64 -24.74 -3.20 20.53
CA GLY A 64 -25.10 -3.22 21.95
C GLY A 64 -24.24 -2.34 22.84
N GLU A 65 -23.09 -1.93 22.39
CA GLU A 65 -22.18 -1.00 23.07
C GLU A 65 -21.76 0.13 22.14
N ASP A 66 -21.21 1.18 22.72
CA ASP A 66 -20.63 2.30 21.99
C ASP A 66 -19.11 2.09 21.89
N SER A 67 -18.61 1.86 20.68
CA SER A 67 -17.19 1.74 20.38
C SER A 67 -16.69 3.05 19.78
N SER A 68 -15.80 3.73 20.47
CA SER A 68 -15.23 5.01 19.98
C SER A 68 -14.56 4.88 18.63
N LEU A 69 -13.85 3.77 18.39
CA LEU A 69 -13.18 3.51 17.11
C LEU A 69 -14.17 3.33 15.96
N VAL A 70 -15.25 2.57 16.20
CA VAL A 70 -16.29 2.36 15.18
C VAL A 70 -17.10 3.64 14.96
N SER A 71 -17.39 4.40 16.03
CA SER A 71 -18.07 5.71 15.93
C SER A 71 -17.30 6.68 15.05
N GLU A 72 -15.99 6.82 15.26
CA GLU A 72 -15.14 7.71 14.45
C GLU A 72 -15.20 7.36 12.95
N VAL A 73 -15.11 6.08 12.61
CA VAL A 73 -15.19 5.62 11.21
C VAL A 73 -16.58 5.90 10.62
N VAL A 74 -17.66 5.61 11.35
CA VAL A 74 -19.03 5.80 10.87
C VAL A 74 -19.37 7.29 10.76
N GLU A 75 -18.91 8.11 11.68
CA GLU A 75 -19.07 9.58 11.62
C GLU A 75 -18.32 10.16 10.40
N TYR A 76 -17.13 9.66 10.10
CA TYR A 76 -16.39 10.03 8.89
C TYR A 76 -17.16 9.65 7.62
N VAL A 77 -17.79 8.47 7.60
CA VAL A 77 -18.66 8.08 6.48
C VAL A 77 -19.82 9.06 6.32
N CYS A 78 -20.50 9.42 7.41
CA CYS A 78 -21.67 10.30 7.37
C CYS A 78 -21.30 11.76 7.05
N SER A 79 -20.18 12.25 7.57
CA SER A 79 -19.77 13.67 7.44
C SER A 79 -18.97 13.97 6.18
N SER A 80 -18.28 12.98 5.63
CA SER A 80 -17.35 13.17 4.50
C SER A 80 -17.70 12.28 3.30
N ILE A 81 -17.71 10.96 3.45
CA ILE A 81 -17.87 10.05 2.31
C ILE A 81 -19.24 10.18 1.67
N TYR A 82 -20.30 10.10 2.46
CA TYR A 82 -21.66 10.16 1.94
C TYR A 82 -22.00 11.48 1.24
N PRO A 83 -21.73 12.68 1.80
CA PRO A 83 -21.94 13.94 1.09
C PRO A 83 -21.13 14.05 -0.21
N ASN A 84 -19.87 13.65 -0.19
CA ASN A 84 -19.02 13.67 -1.37
C ASN A 84 -19.48 12.67 -2.45
N LEU A 85 -20.03 11.52 -2.04
CA LEU A 85 -20.62 10.56 -2.97
C LEU A 85 -21.90 11.10 -3.60
N MET A 86 -22.73 11.81 -2.85
CA MET A 86 -23.94 12.47 -3.38
C MET A 86 -23.60 13.57 -4.38
N SER A 87 -22.44 14.21 -4.25
CA SER A 87 -21.95 15.23 -5.20
C SER A 87 -21.35 14.65 -6.49
N THR A 88 -21.41 13.35 -6.73
CA THR A 88 -20.95 12.76 -8.01
C THR A 88 -21.78 13.19 -9.23
N THR A 89 -23.00 13.69 -8.99
CA THR A 89 -23.84 14.34 -10.03
C THR A 89 -23.18 15.58 -10.62
N ASP A 90 -22.26 16.23 -9.90
CA ASP A 90 -21.50 17.40 -10.36
C ASP A 90 -20.64 17.06 -11.60
N GLU A 91 -20.43 15.80 -11.93
CA GLU A 91 -19.74 15.38 -13.16
C GLU A 91 -20.41 15.93 -14.41
N ILE A 92 -21.74 15.92 -14.43
CA ILE A 92 -22.53 16.42 -15.57
C ILE A 92 -22.47 17.94 -15.60
N ASP A 93 -22.70 18.57 -14.46
CA ASP A 93 -22.75 20.03 -14.35
C ASP A 93 -21.37 20.65 -14.68
N ASN A 94 -20.32 20.11 -14.10
CA ASN A 94 -18.95 20.56 -14.35
C ASN A 94 -18.49 20.29 -15.80
N LEU A 95 -18.97 19.21 -16.43
CA LEU A 95 -18.71 18.98 -17.85
C LEU A 95 -19.32 20.10 -18.71
N ILE A 96 -20.58 20.45 -18.43
CA ILE A 96 -21.28 21.54 -19.16
C ILE A 96 -20.57 22.88 -18.93
N GLU A 97 -20.23 23.18 -17.66
CA GLU A 97 -19.47 24.40 -17.34
C GLU A 97 -18.11 24.46 -18.02
N GLY A 98 -17.40 23.32 -18.11
CA GLY A 98 -16.13 23.24 -18.82
C GLY A 98 -16.26 23.47 -20.32
N LEU A 99 -17.34 22.98 -20.96
CA LEU A 99 -17.66 23.24 -22.36
C LEU A 99 -18.01 24.73 -22.61
N GLU A 100 -18.55 25.43 -21.61
CA GLU A 100 -18.78 26.87 -21.64
C GLU A 100 -17.54 27.71 -21.36
N GLY A 101 -16.37 27.10 -21.13
CA GLY A 101 -15.11 27.77 -20.83
C GLY A 101 -14.99 28.30 -19.41
N LYS A 102 -15.81 27.83 -18.47
CA LYS A 102 -15.74 28.17 -17.05
C LYS A 102 -14.65 27.38 -16.32
N PHE A 103 -14.26 27.88 -15.16
CA PHE A 103 -13.28 27.22 -14.31
C PHE A 103 -13.88 26.00 -13.63
N ILE A 104 -13.20 24.85 -13.77
CA ILE A 104 -13.53 23.61 -13.07
C ILE A 104 -12.47 23.37 -11.98
N PRO A 105 -12.86 23.18 -10.70
CA PRO A 105 -11.91 22.94 -9.62
C PRO A 105 -11.04 21.72 -9.88
N ALA A 106 -9.75 21.81 -9.56
CA ALA A 106 -8.83 20.69 -9.68
C ALA A 106 -9.06 19.65 -8.57
N GLY A 107 -8.80 18.37 -8.88
CA GLY A 107 -8.90 17.31 -7.92
C GLY A 107 -8.01 16.11 -8.24
N PRO A 108 -7.74 15.21 -7.26
CA PRO A 108 -6.95 14.02 -7.50
C PRO A 108 -7.69 13.03 -8.40
N SER A 109 -6.95 12.27 -9.20
CA SER A 109 -7.49 11.11 -9.90
C SER A 109 -7.32 9.84 -9.06
N GLY A 110 -8.21 8.87 -9.25
CA GLY A 110 -8.13 7.59 -8.55
C GLY A 110 -9.45 6.83 -8.66
N ALA A 111 -9.52 5.70 -7.96
CA ALA A 111 -10.70 4.85 -7.93
C ALA A 111 -11.29 4.82 -6.51
N PRO A 112 -12.40 5.52 -6.22
CA PRO A 112 -13.02 5.53 -4.89
C PRO A 112 -13.33 4.12 -4.37
N THR A 113 -13.76 3.23 -5.26
CA THR A 113 -14.10 1.84 -4.94
C THR A 113 -12.90 0.93 -4.69
N ARG A 114 -11.68 1.46 -4.85
CA ARG A 114 -10.41 0.75 -4.61
C ARG A 114 -9.61 1.36 -3.46
N GLY A 115 -10.29 1.79 -2.41
CA GLY A 115 -9.65 2.33 -1.20
C GLY A 115 -9.20 3.78 -1.29
N MET A 116 -9.68 4.53 -2.28
CA MET A 116 -9.33 5.94 -2.46
C MET A 116 -10.53 6.88 -2.30
N PRO A 117 -11.20 6.90 -1.13
CA PRO A 117 -12.38 7.77 -0.93
C PRO A 117 -12.02 9.27 -0.98
N ASN A 118 -10.76 9.62 -0.83
CA ASN A 118 -10.25 11.00 -0.90
C ASN A 118 -10.33 11.63 -2.31
N VAL A 119 -10.57 10.84 -3.36
CA VAL A 119 -10.81 11.39 -4.71
C VAL A 119 -12.23 11.92 -4.89
N LEU A 120 -13.13 11.61 -3.96
CA LEU A 120 -14.48 12.19 -3.94
C LEU A 120 -14.46 13.66 -3.47
N PRO A 121 -15.40 14.50 -3.96
CA PRO A 121 -16.33 14.24 -5.04
C PRO A 121 -15.60 14.15 -6.39
N THR A 122 -16.17 13.41 -7.32
CA THR A 122 -15.74 13.35 -8.72
C THR A 122 -16.20 14.58 -9.52
N GLY A 123 -16.05 14.61 -10.83
CA GLY A 123 -16.46 15.74 -11.67
C GLY A 123 -15.51 16.94 -11.63
N ARG A 124 -14.32 16.76 -11.08
CA ARG A 124 -13.28 17.80 -11.05
C ARG A 124 -12.33 17.69 -12.23
N ASN A 125 -11.60 18.77 -12.53
CA ASN A 125 -10.48 18.72 -13.46
C ASN A 125 -9.34 17.93 -12.79
N PHE A 126 -9.27 16.64 -13.09
CA PHE A 126 -8.35 15.73 -12.37
C PHE A 126 -6.90 15.92 -12.81
N TYR A 127 -5.99 15.88 -11.87
CA TYR A 127 -4.56 15.72 -12.08
C TYR A 127 -4.12 14.28 -11.81
N SER A 128 -3.07 13.86 -12.49
CA SER A 128 -2.45 12.56 -12.19
C SER A 128 -1.82 12.56 -10.80
N VAL A 129 -1.44 11.38 -10.35
CA VAL A 129 -0.77 11.20 -9.06
C VAL A 129 0.46 12.10 -8.93
N ASP A 130 0.68 12.70 -7.76
CA ASP A 130 1.94 13.42 -7.49
C ASP A 130 3.09 12.39 -7.37
N PRO A 131 4.06 12.38 -8.30
CA PRO A 131 5.16 11.43 -8.25
C PRO A 131 5.96 11.46 -6.94
N LYS A 132 5.98 12.60 -6.25
CA LYS A 132 6.70 12.77 -4.98
C LYS A 132 5.98 12.15 -3.79
N SER A 133 4.73 11.75 -3.94
CA SER A 133 3.94 11.08 -2.90
C SER A 133 3.92 9.54 -3.04
N LEU A 134 4.70 9.00 -3.98
CA LEU A 134 4.81 7.56 -4.20
C LEU A 134 6.11 7.01 -3.62
N PRO A 135 6.06 5.81 -2.97
CA PRO A 135 4.85 5.09 -2.59
C PRO A 135 4.08 5.78 -1.48
N SER A 136 2.75 5.66 -1.51
CA SER A 136 1.91 6.16 -0.42
C SER A 136 2.05 5.30 0.85
N PRO A 137 1.70 5.80 2.05
CA PRO A 137 1.72 4.97 3.26
C PRO A 137 0.86 3.69 3.16
N ALA A 138 -0.28 3.77 2.48
CA ALA A 138 -1.12 2.58 2.23
C ALA A 138 -0.43 1.59 1.28
N ALA A 139 0.17 2.08 0.20
CA ALA A 139 0.94 1.24 -0.74
C ALA A 139 2.17 0.62 -0.07
N TRP A 140 2.77 1.30 0.92
CA TRP A 140 3.87 0.75 1.71
C TRP A 140 3.45 -0.53 2.46
N GLU A 141 2.29 -0.52 3.14
CA GLU A 141 1.79 -1.71 3.82
C GLU A 141 1.49 -2.87 2.84
N VAL A 142 0.93 -2.54 1.67
CA VAL A 142 0.70 -3.55 0.60
C VAL A 142 2.03 -4.11 0.09
N GLY A 143 3.01 -3.24 -0.20
CA GLY A 143 4.33 -3.64 -0.70
C GLY A 143 5.09 -4.53 0.30
N LYS A 144 5.01 -4.25 1.61
CA LYS A 144 5.56 -5.13 2.66
C LYS A 144 4.92 -6.52 2.60
N ASN A 145 3.59 -6.59 2.59
CA ASN A 145 2.88 -7.86 2.55
C ASN A 145 3.19 -8.66 1.28
N LEU A 146 3.34 -8.00 0.14
CA LEU A 146 3.77 -8.63 -1.11
C LEU A 146 5.20 -9.17 -1.01
N GLY A 147 6.11 -8.39 -0.42
CA GLY A 147 7.48 -8.80 -0.16
C GLY A 147 7.55 -10.02 0.75
N ASP A 148 6.86 -9.99 1.88
CA ASP A 148 6.82 -11.10 2.83
C ASP A 148 6.22 -12.36 2.20
N SER A 149 5.12 -12.24 1.45
CA SER A 149 4.47 -13.37 0.78
C SER A 149 5.39 -14.01 -0.28
N LEU A 150 6.14 -13.18 -1.03
CA LEU A 150 7.11 -13.66 -2.01
C LEU A 150 8.25 -14.41 -1.33
N LEU A 151 8.83 -13.80 -0.29
CA LEU A 151 9.95 -14.39 0.44
C LEU A 151 9.55 -15.66 1.18
N GLN A 152 8.36 -15.69 1.80
CA GLN A 152 7.85 -16.87 2.48
C GLN A 152 7.66 -18.03 1.50
N LYS A 153 7.03 -17.74 0.33
CA LYS A 153 6.87 -18.78 -0.70
C LYS A 153 8.23 -19.34 -1.16
N TYR A 154 9.20 -18.48 -1.42
CA TYR A 154 10.54 -18.92 -1.84
C TYR A 154 11.23 -19.74 -0.74
N LEU A 155 11.09 -19.31 0.52
CA LEU A 155 11.65 -20.00 1.67
C LEU A 155 11.04 -21.40 1.85
N ASP A 156 9.74 -21.55 1.62
CA ASP A 156 9.03 -22.83 1.68
C ASP A 156 9.46 -23.76 0.53
N ASP A 157 9.72 -23.22 -0.66
CA ASP A 157 10.09 -24.00 -1.83
C ASP A 157 11.58 -24.38 -1.85
N GLU A 158 12.50 -23.49 -1.42
CA GLU A 158 13.95 -23.61 -1.60
C GLU A 158 14.73 -23.73 -0.26
N GLY A 159 14.09 -23.48 0.87
CA GLY A 159 14.69 -23.62 2.22
C GLY A 159 15.65 -22.47 2.60
N GLY A 160 15.70 -21.38 1.82
CA GLY A 160 16.54 -20.20 2.08
C GLY A 160 15.97 -18.95 1.44
N TYR A 161 16.55 -17.78 1.72
CA TYR A 161 16.14 -16.53 1.09
C TYR A 161 16.74 -16.41 -0.32
N PRO A 162 15.98 -15.81 -1.29
CA PRO A 162 16.55 -15.49 -2.59
C PRO A 162 17.62 -14.41 -2.43
N GLU A 163 18.73 -14.54 -3.14
CA GLU A 163 19.76 -13.50 -3.15
C GLU A 163 19.35 -12.30 -4.02
N MET A 164 18.56 -12.56 -5.08
CA MET A 164 18.07 -11.55 -6.01
C MET A 164 16.63 -11.82 -6.43
N VAL A 165 15.86 -10.74 -6.56
CA VAL A 165 14.47 -10.76 -7.07
C VAL A 165 14.34 -9.83 -8.27
N GLY A 166 13.74 -10.31 -9.36
CA GLY A 166 13.40 -9.48 -10.53
C GLY A 166 12.00 -8.90 -10.41
N ILE A 167 11.85 -7.58 -10.48
CA ILE A 167 10.56 -6.89 -10.46
C ILE A 167 10.37 -6.07 -11.74
N VAL A 168 9.21 -6.23 -12.38
CA VAL A 168 8.81 -5.44 -13.56
C VAL A 168 7.88 -4.32 -13.13
N VAL A 169 8.28 -3.07 -13.36
CA VAL A 169 7.53 -1.88 -12.95
C VAL A 169 6.91 -1.19 -14.16
N TRP A 170 5.59 -1.06 -14.12
CA TRP A 170 4.81 -0.35 -15.13
C TRP A 170 4.34 0.99 -14.58
N GLY A 171 4.52 2.07 -15.36
CA GLY A 171 4.06 3.40 -14.96
C GLY A 171 2.57 3.49 -14.68
N THR A 172 1.73 2.80 -15.45
CA THR A 172 0.28 2.73 -15.22
C THR A 172 -0.08 1.98 -13.95
N SER A 173 0.67 0.93 -13.59
CA SER A 173 0.52 0.23 -12.32
C SER A 173 0.86 1.16 -11.15
N ALA A 174 2.03 1.79 -11.20
CA ALA A 174 2.47 2.72 -10.16
C ALA A 174 1.47 3.87 -9.91
N MET A 175 0.84 4.40 -10.98
CA MET A 175 -0.22 5.41 -10.84
C MET A 175 -1.47 4.86 -10.15
N ARG A 176 -1.90 3.67 -10.57
CA ARG A 176 -3.15 3.06 -10.09
C ARG A 176 -3.08 2.60 -8.64
N THR A 177 -1.94 2.04 -8.23
CA THR A 177 -1.73 1.45 -6.90
C THR A 177 -1.10 2.43 -5.92
N HIS A 178 -0.71 3.62 -6.39
CA HIS A 178 0.09 4.59 -5.65
C HIS A 178 1.45 4.03 -5.20
N GLY A 179 2.03 3.13 -6.02
CA GLY A 179 3.42 2.71 -5.91
C GLY A 179 3.67 1.51 -5.01
N ASP A 180 2.76 0.53 -4.97
CA ASP A 180 2.98 -0.74 -4.24
C ASP A 180 4.20 -1.52 -4.75
N ASP A 181 4.45 -1.53 -6.08
CA ASP A 181 5.67 -2.11 -6.67
C ASP A 181 6.94 -1.45 -6.11
N ILE A 182 6.94 -0.13 -5.98
CA ILE A 182 8.07 0.64 -5.44
C ILE A 182 8.24 0.35 -3.95
N ALA A 183 7.14 0.26 -3.21
CA ALA A 183 7.15 -0.11 -1.80
C ALA A 183 7.74 -1.51 -1.60
N GLN A 184 7.36 -2.48 -2.43
CA GLN A 184 7.91 -3.84 -2.39
C GLN A 184 9.43 -3.84 -2.67
N ILE A 185 9.90 -3.09 -3.66
CA ILE A 185 11.34 -2.94 -3.97
C ILE A 185 12.09 -2.40 -2.76
N LEU A 186 11.64 -1.28 -2.20
CA LEU A 186 12.29 -0.65 -1.04
C LEU A 186 12.29 -1.58 0.18
N TYR A 187 11.19 -2.29 0.41
CA TYR A 187 11.09 -3.25 1.50
C TYR A 187 12.05 -4.44 1.33
N LEU A 188 12.17 -5.02 0.13
CA LEU A 188 13.12 -6.09 -0.16
C LEU A 188 14.56 -5.66 0.10
N LEU A 189 14.94 -4.45 -0.32
CA LEU A 189 16.23 -3.83 -0.02
C LEU A 189 16.43 -3.56 1.48
N GLY A 190 15.36 -3.53 2.26
CA GLY A 190 15.39 -3.23 3.69
C GLY A 190 15.53 -1.73 4.01
N VAL A 191 14.86 -0.90 3.22
CA VAL A 191 14.73 0.54 3.46
C VAL A 191 13.26 0.93 3.49
N LYS A 192 12.91 1.99 4.20
CA LYS A 192 11.55 2.52 4.29
C LYS A 192 11.48 3.98 3.87
N PRO A 193 10.38 4.42 3.23
CA PRO A 193 10.15 5.84 2.95
C PRO A 193 9.89 6.64 4.22
N VAL A 194 10.30 7.90 4.19
CA VAL A 194 9.96 8.91 5.20
C VAL A 194 9.04 9.93 4.56
N TRP A 195 7.81 10.06 5.11
CA TRP A 195 6.80 10.96 4.57
C TRP A 195 6.70 12.24 5.38
N GLN A 196 6.58 13.34 4.69
CA GLN A 196 6.16 14.60 5.29
C GLN A 196 4.71 14.51 5.77
N ARG A 197 4.47 14.89 7.00
CA ARG A 197 3.18 14.70 7.67
C ARG A 197 2.02 15.40 6.95
N GLU A 198 2.25 16.64 6.50
CA GLU A 198 1.21 17.50 5.92
C GLU A 198 0.93 17.15 4.46
N SER A 199 1.99 17.03 3.65
CA SER A 199 1.88 16.84 2.19
C SER A 199 1.84 15.37 1.77
N ARG A 200 2.24 14.44 2.65
CA ARG A 200 2.48 13.03 2.39
C ARG A 200 3.50 12.75 1.27
N ARG A 201 4.30 13.74 0.91
CA ARG A 201 5.43 13.58 0.00
C ARG A 201 6.58 12.87 0.69
N ILE A 202 7.33 12.11 -0.08
CA ILE A 202 8.55 11.48 0.43
C ILE A 202 9.63 12.54 0.57
N GLU A 203 10.20 12.65 1.78
CA GLU A 203 11.35 13.51 2.10
C GLU A 203 12.67 12.76 1.97
N GLY A 204 12.63 11.43 2.11
CA GLY A 204 13.81 10.59 2.08
C GLY A 204 13.48 9.13 2.33
N ILE A 205 14.54 8.35 2.54
CA ILE A 205 14.46 6.94 2.90
C ILE A 205 15.34 6.68 4.11
N GLU A 206 14.95 5.72 4.93
CA GLU A 206 15.70 5.25 6.10
C GLU A 206 15.99 3.76 5.99
N VAL A 207 17.15 3.36 6.49
CA VAL A 207 17.52 1.94 6.60
C VAL A 207 16.71 1.30 7.73
N ILE A 208 16.10 0.16 7.44
CA ILE A 208 15.51 -0.71 8.47
C ILE A 208 16.64 -1.53 9.08
N ASP A 209 16.77 -1.52 10.42
CA ASP A 209 17.79 -2.31 11.12
C ASP A 209 17.60 -3.81 10.82
N LEU A 210 18.70 -4.56 10.69
CA LEU A 210 18.62 -6.01 10.40
C LEU A 210 17.85 -6.79 11.45
N LYS A 211 17.86 -6.34 12.72
CA LYS A 211 17.08 -6.99 13.78
C LYS A 211 15.59 -6.77 13.62
N GLU A 212 15.19 -5.59 13.16
CA GLU A 212 13.80 -5.27 12.83
C GLU A 212 13.37 -5.98 11.55
N LEU A 213 14.25 -6.01 10.53
CA LEU A 213 13.99 -6.66 9.25
C LEU A 213 13.86 -8.18 9.41
N GLY A 214 14.60 -8.80 10.33
CA GLY A 214 14.55 -10.24 10.64
C GLY A 214 15.05 -11.18 9.53
N ARG A 215 15.68 -10.64 8.47
CA ARG A 215 16.14 -11.36 7.28
C ARG A 215 17.29 -10.62 6.60
N PRO A 216 18.03 -11.28 5.69
CA PRO A 216 18.99 -10.59 4.84
C PRO A 216 18.31 -9.52 3.97
N ARG A 217 19.09 -8.54 3.53
CA ARG A 217 18.69 -7.60 2.48
C ARG A 217 18.76 -8.30 1.14
N ILE A 218 17.65 -8.25 0.42
CA ILE A 218 17.52 -8.91 -0.89
C ILE A 218 17.90 -7.92 -1.98
N ASP A 219 18.75 -8.34 -2.90
CA ASP A 219 19.04 -7.54 -4.09
C ASP A 219 17.88 -7.56 -5.07
N VAL A 220 17.63 -6.45 -5.77
CA VAL A 220 16.48 -6.31 -6.66
C VAL A 220 16.90 -5.82 -8.04
N THR A 221 16.67 -6.64 -9.07
CA THR A 221 16.77 -6.22 -10.46
C THR A 221 15.45 -5.60 -10.89
N VAL A 222 15.43 -4.29 -11.14
CA VAL A 222 14.23 -3.56 -11.53
C VAL A 222 14.18 -3.33 -13.04
N ARG A 223 13.17 -3.92 -13.69
CA ARG A 223 12.89 -3.68 -15.11
C ARG A 223 11.78 -2.64 -15.24
N ILE A 224 12.13 -1.42 -15.64
CA ILE A 224 11.17 -0.33 -15.80
C ILE A 224 10.65 -0.20 -17.23
N SER A 225 9.39 0.21 -17.37
CA SER A 225 8.82 0.59 -18.67
C SER A 225 9.28 1.98 -19.10
N GLY A 226 9.22 2.28 -20.40
CA GLY A 226 9.52 3.62 -20.91
C GLY A 226 8.63 4.69 -20.27
N PHE A 227 7.34 4.42 -20.12
CA PHE A 227 6.42 5.34 -19.46
C PHE A 227 6.79 5.58 -17.98
N PHE A 228 7.20 4.54 -17.24
CA PHE A 228 7.65 4.73 -15.85
C PHE A 228 8.89 5.63 -15.79
N ARG A 229 9.88 5.37 -16.65
CA ARG A 229 11.10 6.19 -16.73
C ARG A 229 10.80 7.66 -16.96
N ASP A 230 9.86 7.96 -17.87
CA ASP A 230 9.57 9.33 -18.31
C ASP A 230 8.63 10.06 -17.32
N ALA A 231 7.68 9.35 -16.71
CA ALA A 231 6.71 9.94 -15.78
C ALA A 231 7.20 10.01 -14.33
N PHE A 232 8.11 9.11 -13.92
CA PHE A 232 8.55 8.96 -12.53
C PHE A 232 10.08 8.98 -12.35
N PRO A 233 10.82 9.94 -12.93
CA PRO A 233 12.28 9.98 -12.79
C PRO A 233 12.73 10.12 -11.32
N ASN A 234 11.91 10.73 -10.47
CA ASN A 234 12.16 10.80 -9.03
C ASN A 234 12.13 9.44 -8.36
N LEU A 235 11.30 8.50 -8.81
CA LEU A 235 11.25 7.13 -8.26
C LEU A 235 12.43 6.30 -8.74
N VAL A 236 12.90 6.50 -9.96
CA VAL A 236 14.15 5.91 -10.44
C VAL A 236 15.31 6.33 -9.55
N ASN A 237 15.42 7.64 -9.27
CA ASN A 237 16.45 8.17 -8.38
C ASN A 237 16.29 7.66 -6.93
N LEU A 238 15.05 7.48 -6.44
CA LEU A 238 14.79 6.97 -5.09
C LEU A 238 15.27 5.52 -4.95
N ILE A 239 15.02 4.68 -5.96
CA ILE A 239 15.49 3.30 -5.99
C ILE A 239 17.03 3.27 -6.05
N ASP A 240 17.64 4.08 -6.90
CA ASP A 240 19.11 4.18 -7.00
C ASP A 240 19.73 4.62 -5.66
N GLN A 241 19.17 5.62 -5.00
CA GLN A 241 19.59 6.04 -3.66
C GLN A 241 19.47 4.90 -2.64
N ALA A 242 18.37 4.11 -2.69
CA ALA A 242 18.18 2.98 -1.80
C ALA A 242 19.26 1.91 -2.01
N VAL A 243 19.55 1.55 -3.26
CA VAL A 243 20.60 0.58 -3.61
C VAL A 243 21.97 1.08 -3.13
N GLN A 244 22.33 2.34 -3.41
CA GLN A 244 23.60 2.92 -2.97
C GLN A 244 23.71 2.96 -1.45
N MET A 245 22.64 3.33 -0.75
CA MET A 245 22.60 3.37 0.71
C MET A 245 22.86 1.97 1.30
N VAL A 246 22.16 0.96 0.79
CA VAL A 246 22.26 -0.43 1.27
C VAL A 246 23.64 -1.04 0.94
N ALA A 247 24.16 -0.80 -0.25
CA ALA A 247 25.48 -1.29 -0.67
C ALA A 247 26.64 -0.78 0.21
N ASN A 248 26.48 0.42 0.80
CA ASN A 248 27.49 1.06 1.64
C ASN A 248 27.36 0.74 3.15
N LEU A 249 26.36 -0.07 3.56
CA LEU A 249 26.22 -0.45 4.97
C LEU A 249 27.38 -1.33 5.43
N ASP A 250 27.75 -1.18 6.71
CA ASP A 250 28.73 -2.04 7.35
C ASP A 250 28.08 -3.36 7.80
N GLU A 251 27.72 -4.18 6.82
CA GLU A 251 27.08 -5.48 6.99
C GLU A 251 27.86 -6.55 6.24
N THR A 252 27.72 -7.82 6.67
CA THR A 252 28.39 -8.94 5.99
C THR A 252 27.65 -9.29 4.69
N PRO A 253 28.34 -9.90 3.68
CA PRO A 253 27.71 -10.31 2.44
C PRO A 253 26.55 -11.29 2.60
N GLU A 254 26.54 -12.10 3.66
CA GLU A 254 25.46 -13.05 3.98
C GLU A 254 24.19 -12.35 4.46
N ASN A 255 24.32 -11.18 5.04
CA ASN A 255 23.21 -10.36 5.53
C ASN A 255 22.79 -9.25 4.55
N ASN A 256 23.58 -9.03 3.48
CA ASN A 256 23.33 -7.97 2.51
C ASN A 256 23.75 -8.43 1.10
N PHE A 257 22.79 -8.96 0.35
CA PHE A 257 23.07 -9.49 -0.99
C PHE A 257 23.35 -8.38 -2.02
N VAL A 258 22.90 -7.15 -1.81
CA VAL A 258 23.30 -6.01 -2.64
C VAL A 258 24.81 -5.77 -2.55
N LYS A 259 25.35 -5.75 -1.32
CA LYS A 259 26.79 -5.62 -1.08
C LYS A 259 27.57 -6.82 -1.60
N LYS A 260 27.02 -8.04 -1.44
CA LYS A 260 27.62 -9.26 -1.96
C LYS A 260 27.87 -9.16 -3.47
N HIS A 261 26.81 -8.87 -4.22
CA HIS A 261 26.91 -8.77 -5.69
C HIS A 261 27.81 -7.61 -6.14
N LEU A 262 27.79 -6.48 -5.45
CA LEU A 262 28.70 -5.38 -5.73
C LEU A 262 30.19 -5.79 -5.57
N ILE A 263 30.53 -6.56 -4.55
CA ILE A 263 31.89 -7.07 -4.34
C ILE A 263 32.27 -8.08 -5.44
N GLU A 264 31.35 -8.98 -5.78
CA GLU A 264 31.59 -9.97 -6.85
C GLU A 264 31.82 -9.31 -8.21
N ASP A 265 31.04 -8.27 -8.54
CA ASP A 265 31.18 -7.57 -9.81
C ASP A 265 32.48 -6.73 -9.88
N LYS A 266 32.91 -6.12 -8.77
CA LYS A 266 34.21 -5.46 -8.70
C LYS A 266 35.34 -6.45 -8.92
N ASN A 267 35.30 -7.61 -8.27
CA ASN A 267 36.34 -8.64 -8.44
C ASN A 267 36.40 -9.18 -9.88
N LYS A 268 35.24 -9.30 -10.57
CA LYS A 268 35.19 -9.68 -11.98
C LYS A 268 35.76 -8.61 -12.90
N ALA A 269 35.51 -7.33 -12.62
CA ALA A 269 36.06 -6.22 -13.39
C ALA A 269 37.59 -6.17 -13.28
N ASP A 270 38.14 -6.28 -12.07
CA ASP A 270 39.57 -6.28 -11.81
C ASP A 270 40.29 -7.46 -12.49
N THR A 271 39.65 -8.65 -12.56
CA THR A 271 40.20 -9.82 -13.27
C THR A 271 40.17 -9.64 -14.77
N ASN A 272 39.17 -9.02 -15.35
CA ASN A 272 39.08 -8.78 -16.79
C ASN A 272 40.07 -7.71 -17.26
N GLU A 273 40.33 -6.66 -16.47
CA GLU A 273 41.37 -5.68 -16.77
C GLU A 273 42.76 -6.33 -16.77
N SER A 274 43.04 -7.24 -15.83
CA SER A 274 44.34 -7.96 -15.79
C SER A 274 44.54 -8.92 -16.99
N ASP A 275 43.44 -9.52 -17.51
CA ASP A 275 43.51 -10.40 -18.69
C ASP A 275 43.67 -9.62 -20.01
N ASP A 276 43.13 -8.41 -20.11
CA ASP A 276 43.31 -7.55 -21.28
C ASP A 276 44.70 -6.90 -21.31
N GLU A 277 45.30 -6.58 -20.16
CA GLU A 277 46.70 -6.14 -20.08
C GLU A 277 47.70 -7.28 -20.48
N GLN A 278 47.39 -8.54 -20.13
CA GLN A 278 48.19 -9.69 -20.52
C GLN A 278 48.09 -10.05 -22.01
N LYS A 279 47.03 -9.65 -22.71
CA LYS A 279 46.88 -9.84 -24.16
C LYS A 279 47.57 -8.77 -25.01
N LEU A 280 48.07 -7.70 -24.40
CA LEU A 280 48.78 -6.60 -25.07
C LEU A 280 50.30 -6.75 -25.05
N PHE A 281 50.84 -7.82 -24.50
CA PHE A 281 52.24 -8.26 -24.55
C PHE A 281 52.30 -9.66 -25.17
#